data_69f75105813fb065c0c1fa76aac22305
#
_entry.id   69f75105813fb065c0c1fa76aac22305
#
_cell.length_a   1.000
_cell.length_b   1.000
_cell.length_c   1.000
_cell.angle_alpha   90.00
_cell.angle_beta   90.00
_cell.angle_gamma   90.00
#
_symmetry.space_group_name_H-M   'P 1'
#
loop_
_entity.id
_entity.type
_entity.pdbx_description
1 polymer ?
#
loop_
_entity_poly.entity_id
_entity_poly.type
_entity_poly.pdbx_seq_one_letter_code
_entity_poly.pdbx_strand_id
1 'polypeptide(L)'
;MTRRLTVRAETWPLAGVFRISRGARSEAEVLVVEIHDGAARGWAECVPYARYGETMDSVRAQIMAVAPAVANGLGRTALATNLPPGAARNAVDCALWDLAAKQTGTAAWHQAEIAALVPLTTVFTLGVDTPEAMAAAAAANATRPILKLKMTGDGADIDRVAAIHASAPAARLVVDANEGWDLATYLDLAPRLAELGVEMIEQPLPAGADDPLAGAPRPVTLCADESCHDRASLPGLAAKDSETAPKSSIQPSSLLGP
;
A
#
# COMPACT_ATOMS: atom_id res chain seq x y z
N MET A 1 7.41 14.04 33.58
CA MET A 1 7.83 14.97 32.49
C MET A 1 6.74 14.98 31.44
N THR A 2 6.47 16.12 30.82
CA THR A 2 5.41 16.25 29.81
C THR A 2 5.94 15.82 28.45
N ARG A 3 5.24 14.96 27.74
CA ARG A 3 5.59 14.56 26.36
C ARG A 3 5.57 15.79 25.45
N ARG A 4 6.45 15.80 24.45
CA ARG A 4 6.51 16.86 23.45
C ARG A 4 6.43 16.24 22.06
N LEU A 5 5.41 16.63 21.30
CA LEU A 5 5.27 16.27 19.89
C LEU A 5 5.83 17.39 19.01
N THR A 6 6.57 17.03 18.00
CA THR A 6 7.04 17.93 16.93
C THR A 6 6.77 17.31 15.56
N VAL A 7 6.57 18.17 14.57
CA VAL A 7 6.37 17.76 13.17
C VAL A 7 7.21 18.63 12.25
N ARG A 8 7.90 18.02 11.27
CA ARG A 8 8.65 18.74 10.23
C ARG A 8 8.36 18.14 8.87
N ALA A 9 8.44 18.95 7.83
CA ALA A 9 8.40 18.49 6.45
C ALA A 9 9.81 18.13 5.98
N GLU A 10 9.91 17.07 5.19
CA GLU A 10 11.13 16.69 4.47
C GLU A 10 10.78 16.35 3.05
N THR A 11 11.71 16.60 2.12
CA THR A 11 11.59 16.25 0.71
C THR A 11 12.77 15.39 0.32
N TRP A 12 12.48 14.22 -0.25
CA TRP A 12 13.48 13.22 -0.63
C TRP A 12 13.47 13.00 -2.13
N PRO A 13 14.60 13.14 -2.84
CA PRO A 13 14.68 12.80 -4.25
C PRO A 13 14.49 11.29 -4.45
N LEU A 14 13.71 10.92 -5.46
CA LEU A 14 13.60 9.52 -5.90
C LEU A 14 14.75 9.15 -6.82
N ALA A 15 15.16 7.89 -6.82
CA ALA A 15 16.22 7.38 -7.71
C ALA A 15 15.85 7.49 -9.20
N GLY A 16 14.58 7.68 -9.52
CA GLY A 16 14.04 7.88 -10.87
C GLY A 16 12.61 8.38 -10.80
N VAL A 17 12.02 8.73 -11.94
CA VAL A 17 10.62 9.15 -12.00
C VAL A 17 9.72 7.96 -11.70
N PHE A 18 8.90 8.06 -10.67
CA PHE A 18 7.89 7.07 -10.33
C PHE A 18 6.56 7.46 -10.94
N ARG A 19 6.02 6.62 -11.83
CA ARG A 19 4.78 6.88 -12.57
C ARG A 19 3.73 5.80 -12.32
N ILE A 20 2.49 6.24 -12.11
CA ILE A 20 1.29 5.41 -11.98
C ILE A 20 0.18 5.97 -12.87
N SER A 21 -0.99 5.32 -12.94
CA SER A 21 -2.17 5.79 -13.70
C SER A 21 -2.55 7.25 -13.39
N ARG A 22 -2.37 7.72 -12.16
CA ARG A 22 -2.79 9.04 -11.68
C ARG A 22 -1.72 10.14 -11.77
N GLY A 23 -0.49 9.85 -12.22
CA GLY A 23 0.55 10.87 -12.35
C GLY A 23 1.97 10.35 -12.16
N ALA A 24 2.92 11.28 -12.10
CA ALA A 24 4.33 10.99 -11.93
C ALA A 24 4.98 11.97 -10.94
N ARG A 25 6.02 11.50 -10.23
CA ARG A 25 6.80 12.32 -9.31
C ARG A 25 8.27 11.92 -9.32
N SER A 26 9.15 12.88 -9.07
CA SER A 26 10.60 12.70 -8.94
C SER A 26 11.10 12.86 -7.51
N GLU A 27 10.22 13.23 -6.57
CA GLU A 27 10.52 13.42 -5.16
C GLU A 27 9.35 12.95 -4.29
N ALA A 28 9.62 12.66 -3.03
CA ALA A 28 8.64 12.32 -2.01
C ALA A 28 8.66 13.39 -0.93
N GLU A 29 7.51 14.05 -0.71
CA GLU A 29 7.30 14.95 0.42
C GLU A 29 6.69 14.17 1.57
N VAL A 30 7.30 14.27 2.76
CA VAL A 30 6.87 13.55 3.96
C VAL A 30 6.75 14.50 5.15
N LEU A 31 5.87 14.15 6.09
CA LEU A 31 5.84 14.75 7.41
C LEU A 31 6.45 13.77 8.40
N VAL A 32 7.55 14.18 9.03
CA VAL A 32 8.20 13.43 10.10
C VAL A 32 7.67 13.91 11.45
N VAL A 33 7.15 12.97 12.25
CA VAL A 33 6.62 13.20 13.59
C VAL A 33 7.60 12.64 14.60
N GLU A 34 7.90 13.41 15.64
CA GLU A 34 8.68 12.96 16.78
C GLU A 34 7.91 13.22 18.09
N ILE A 35 7.93 12.23 18.99
CA ILE A 35 7.36 12.33 20.33
C ILE A 35 8.49 12.06 21.31
N HIS A 36 8.82 13.08 22.11
CA HIS A 36 9.83 13.01 23.16
C HIS A 36 9.17 12.81 24.53
N ASP A 37 9.70 11.89 25.33
CA ASP A 37 9.27 11.62 26.71
C ASP A 37 10.49 11.28 27.57
N GLY A 38 10.98 12.24 28.34
CA GLY A 38 12.26 12.14 29.03
C GLY A 38 13.42 11.98 28.05
N ALA A 39 14.20 10.95 28.21
CA ALA A 39 15.31 10.59 27.32
C ALA A 39 14.87 9.78 26.10
N ALA A 40 13.66 9.24 26.09
CA ALA A 40 13.15 8.43 24.98
C ALA A 40 12.54 9.33 23.87
N ARG A 41 12.74 8.87 22.63
CA ARG A 41 12.19 9.51 21.43
C ARG A 41 11.58 8.46 20.51
N GLY A 42 10.26 8.55 20.30
CA GLY A 42 9.58 7.83 19.23
C GLY A 42 9.47 8.72 18.00
N TRP A 43 9.60 8.13 16.79
CA TRP A 43 9.45 8.87 15.54
C TRP A 43 8.86 8.02 14.45
N ALA A 44 8.21 8.68 13.51
CA ALA A 44 7.62 8.08 12.32
C ALA A 44 7.47 9.14 11.24
N GLU A 45 7.09 8.71 10.05
CA GLU A 45 6.76 9.60 8.94
C GLU A 45 5.44 9.21 8.30
N CYS A 46 4.85 10.13 7.55
CA CYS A 46 3.74 9.86 6.67
C CYS A 46 3.87 10.65 5.37
N VAL A 47 3.21 10.12 4.33
CA VAL A 47 3.03 10.78 3.04
C VAL A 47 1.57 11.23 2.96
N PRO A 48 1.26 12.53 3.06
CA PRO A 48 -0.08 13.04 2.76
C PRO A 48 -0.48 12.67 1.33
N TYR A 49 -1.68 12.13 1.14
CA TYR A 49 -2.05 11.59 -0.15
C TYR A 49 -3.29 12.28 -0.73
N ALA A 50 -3.08 13.03 -1.82
CA ALA A 50 -4.13 13.84 -2.45
C ALA A 50 -5.36 13.03 -2.88
N ARG A 51 -5.21 11.73 -3.18
CA ARG A 51 -6.32 10.81 -3.49
C ARG A 51 -7.36 10.77 -2.37
N TYR A 52 -6.95 10.96 -1.11
CA TYR A 52 -7.81 10.99 0.07
C TYR A 52 -8.09 12.42 0.57
N GLY A 53 -7.84 13.44 -0.26
CA GLY A 53 -8.07 14.84 0.09
C GLY A 53 -7.04 15.41 1.08
N GLU A 54 -5.90 14.76 1.26
CA GLU A 54 -4.86 15.19 2.17
C GLU A 54 -3.85 16.12 1.48
N THR A 55 -3.35 17.09 2.23
CA THR A 55 -2.23 17.96 1.86
C THR A 55 -1.22 18.03 3.00
N MET A 56 0.01 18.46 2.72
CA MET A 56 1.04 18.65 3.73
C MET A 56 0.52 19.55 4.88
N ASP A 57 -0.19 20.62 4.57
CA ASP A 57 -0.72 21.55 5.55
C ASP A 57 -1.88 20.97 6.37
N SER A 58 -2.84 20.29 5.71
CA SER A 58 -3.99 19.68 6.39
C SER A 58 -3.56 18.59 7.37
N VAL A 59 -2.63 17.72 6.94
CA VAL A 59 -2.10 16.65 7.79
C VAL A 59 -1.25 17.20 8.94
N ARG A 60 -0.41 18.20 8.66
CA ARG A 60 0.33 18.92 9.72
C ARG A 60 -0.61 19.54 10.77
N ALA A 61 -1.68 20.20 10.33
CA ALA A 61 -2.67 20.77 11.22
C ALA A 61 -3.34 19.71 12.11
N GLN A 62 -3.71 18.56 11.55
CA GLN A 62 -4.28 17.44 12.31
C GLN A 62 -3.29 16.90 13.35
N ILE A 63 -2.02 16.71 12.98
CA ILE A 63 -0.97 16.26 13.91
C ILE A 63 -0.81 17.26 15.06
N MET A 64 -0.75 18.56 14.76
CA MET A 64 -0.59 19.60 15.78
C MET A 64 -1.81 19.73 16.68
N ALA A 65 -3.01 19.47 16.19
CA ALA A 65 -4.24 19.50 16.98
C ALA A 65 -4.24 18.47 18.12
N VAL A 66 -3.59 17.33 17.97
CA VAL A 66 -3.49 16.30 19.04
C VAL A 66 -2.27 16.49 19.94
N ALA A 67 -1.37 17.43 19.66
CA ALA A 67 -0.16 17.64 20.45
C ALA A 67 -0.44 17.90 21.94
N PRO A 68 -1.47 18.69 22.35
CA PRO A 68 -1.82 18.85 23.77
C PRO A 68 -2.26 17.54 24.43
N ALA A 69 -3.03 16.72 23.74
CA ALA A 69 -3.45 15.42 24.25
C ALA A 69 -2.26 14.45 24.39
N VAL A 70 -1.34 14.43 23.43
CA VAL A 70 -0.09 13.67 23.50
C VAL A 70 0.76 14.13 24.69
N ALA A 71 0.86 15.45 24.93
CA ALA A 71 1.56 16.02 26.08
C ALA A 71 0.96 15.53 27.42
N ASN A 72 -0.34 15.28 27.46
CA ASN A 72 -1.08 14.74 28.59
C ASN A 72 -1.14 13.20 28.62
N GLY A 73 -0.32 12.52 27.83
CA GLY A 73 -0.20 11.07 27.87
C GLY A 73 -1.16 10.29 26.98
N LEU A 74 -1.73 10.91 25.93
CA LEU A 74 -2.57 10.21 24.95
C LEU A 74 -1.87 8.92 24.47
N GLY A 75 -2.55 7.80 24.64
CA GLY A 75 -2.12 6.49 24.14
C GLY A 75 -2.74 6.15 22.79
N ARG A 76 -2.26 5.07 22.16
CA ARG A 76 -2.66 4.63 20.82
C ARG A 76 -4.16 4.33 20.69
N THR A 77 -4.76 3.64 21.67
CA THR A 77 -6.19 3.34 21.64
C THR A 77 -7.05 4.60 21.61
N ALA A 78 -6.71 5.58 22.45
CA ALA A 78 -7.42 6.87 22.49
C ALA A 78 -7.13 7.70 21.24
N LEU A 79 -5.96 7.58 20.62
CA LEU A 79 -5.65 8.28 19.38
C LEU A 79 -6.64 7.94 18.27
N ALA A 80 -7.09 6.68 18.16
CA ALA A 80 -8.04 6.23 17.15
C ALA A 80 -9.39 6.95 17.19
N THR A 81 -9.77 7.51 18.35
CA THR A 81 -10.98 8.34 18.53
C THR A 81 -10.72 9.84 18.41
N ASN A 82 -9.45 10.26 18.45
CA ASN A 82 -9.04 11.67 18.36
C ASN A 82 -8.67 12.11 16.95
N LEU A 83 -8.26 11.16 16.10
CA LEU A 83 -7.94 11.41 14.70
C LEU A 83 -8.69 10.42 13.78
N PRO A 84 -9.24 10.89 12.66
CA PRO A 84 -9.78 10.01 11.65
C PRO A 84 -8.67 9.12 11.02
N PRO A 85 -9.03 8.02 10.33
CA PRO A 85 -8.09 7.31 9.48
C PRO A 85 -7.42 8.26 8.50
N GLY A 86 -6.11 8.09 8.29
CA GLY A 86 -5.34 8.93 7.38
C GLY A 86 -3.89 9.10 7.80
N ALA A 87 -3.14 9.90 7.04
CA ALA A 87 -1.70 10.08 7.23
C ALA A 87 -1.34 10.63 8.61
N ALA A 88 -2.11 11.58 9.15
CA ALA A 88 -1.87 12.15 10.47
C ALA A 88 -1.94 11.09 11.58
N ARG A 89 -3.02 10.28 11.59
CA ARG A 89 -3.19 9.22 12.58
C ARG A 89 -2.09 8.17 12.45
N ASN A 90 -1.76 7.76 11.23
CA ASN A 90 -0.68 6.80 10.96
C ASN A 90 0.64 7.27 11.56
N ALA A 91 1.08 8.50 11.27
CA ALA A 91 2.35 9.02 11.76
C ALA A 91 2.40 9.10 13.28
N VAL A 92 1.34 9.60 13.94
CA VAL A 92 1.31 9.71 15.40
C VAL A 92 1.24 8.33 16.07
N ASP A 93 0.46 7.38 15.51
CA ASP A 93 0.37 6.01 16.03
C ASP A 93 1.71 5.27 15.92
N CYS A 94 2.37 5.34 14.77
CA CYS A 94 3.68 4.74 14.58
C CYS A 94 4.76 5.35 15.49
N ALA A 95 4.74 6.68 15.70
CA ALA A 95 5.63 7.34 16.64
C ALA A 95 5.38 6.91 18.11
N LEU A 96 4.12 6.65 18.48
CA LEU A 96 3.78 6.12 19.80
C LEU A 96 4.23 4.66 19.96
N TRP A 97 4.13 3.82 18.91
CA TRP A 97 4.68 2.47 18.91
C TRP A 97 6.19 2.47 19.13
N ASP A 98 6.91 3.30 18.37
CA ASP A 98 8.36 3.42 18.45
C ASP A 98 8.80 3.95 19.83
N LEU A 99 8.06 4.96 20.38
CA LEU A 99 8.30 5.46 21.73
C LEU A 99 8.11 4.36 22.79
N ALA A 100 7.01 3.62 22.73
CA ALA A 100 6.73 2.56 23.68
C ALA A 100 7.79 1.43 23.61
N ALA A 101 8.22 1.06 22.39
CA ALA A 101 9.27 0.07 22.21
C ALA A 101 10.60 0.50 22.87
N LYS A 102 10.98 1.76 22.71
CA LYS A 102 12.21 2.33 23.31
C LYS A 102 12.11 2.49 24.82
N GLN A 103 10.94 2.85 25.35
CA GLN A 103 10.72 2.99 26.79
C GLN A 103 10.71 1.65 27.53
N THR A 104 10.13 0.62 26.91
CA THR A 104 10.00 -0.71 27.53
C THR A 104 11.17 -1.65 27.23
N GLY A 105 11.99 -1.32 26.20
CA GLY A 105 12.99 -2.25 25.66
C GLY A 105 12.37 -3.45 24.91
N THR A 106 11.06 -3.40 24.64
CA THR A 106 10.31 -4.48 23.97
C THR A 106 10.00 -4.06 22.54
N ALA A 107 10.45 -4.82 21.55
CA ALA A 107 10.23 -4.52 20.14
C ALA A 107 8.72 -4.39 19.80
N ALA A 108 8.38 -3.51 18.87
CA ALA A 108 6.99 -3.23 18.50
C ALA A 108 6.23 -4.49 18.05
N TRP A 109 6.86 -5.38 17.29
CA TRP A 109 6.25 -6.64 16.87
C TRP A 109 5.90 -7.55 18.07
N HIS A 110 6.73 -7.56 19.13
CA HIS A 110 6.47 -8.31 20.35
C HIS A 110 5.30 -7.69 21.15
N GLN A 111 5.25 -6.34 21.22
CA GLN A 111 4.09 -5.63 21.81
C GLN A 111 2.80 -5.86 21.02
N ALA A 112 2.89 -6.16 19.71
CA ALA A 112 1.76 -6.53 18.86
C ALA A 112 1.41 -8.04 18.96
N GLU A 113 2.01 -8.76 19.90
CA GLU A 113 1.77 -10.20 20.15
C GLU A 113 2.08 -11.10 18.94
N ILE A 114 3.00 -10.66 18.05
CA ILE A 114 3.49 -11.48 16.96
C ILE A 114 4.50 -12.48 17.55
N ALA A 115 4.23 -13.77 17.41
CA ALA A 115 4.99 -14.83 18.06
C ALA A 115 6.45 -14.91 17.57
N ALA A 116 6.69 -14.70 16.27
CA ALA A 116 8.02 -14.68 15.67
C ALA A 116 8.03 -13.86 14.39
N LEU A 117 9.15 -13.20 14.09
CA LEU A 117 9.40 -12.58 12.80
C LEU A 117 9.95 -13.64 11.83
N VAL A 118 9.33 -13.74 10.67
CA VAL A 118 9.81 -14.55 9.56
C VAL A 118 10.11 -13.63 8.37
N PRO A 119 11.17 -13.92 7.57
CA PRO A 119 11.39 -13.17 6.34
C PRO A 119 10.21 -13.32 5.39
N LEU A 120 9.74 -12.20 4.84
CA LEU A 120 8.69 -12.16 3.83
C LEU A 120 9.29 -11.69 2.51
N THR A 121 8.90 -12.36 1.41
CA THR A 121 9.24 -11.90 0.07
C THR A 121 8.40 -10.68 -0.25
N THR A 122 9.05 -9.54 -0.52
CA THR A 122 8.38 -8.30 -0.91
C THR A 122 8.42 -8.13 -2.43
N VAL A 123 7.48 -7.36 -2.97
CA VAL A 123 7.44 -7.00 -4.39
C VAL A 123 8.44 -5.89 -4.71
N PHE A 124 8.97 -5.90 -5.93
CA PHE A 124 9.70 -4.76 -6.51
C PHE A 124 8.85 -4.10 -7.58
N THR A 125 8.56 -2.82 -7.42
CA THR A 125 7.64 -2.10 -8.30
C THR A 125 8.35 -1.51 -9.52
N LEU A 126 7.80 -1.79 -10.72
CA LEU A 126 8.14 -1.11 -11.95
C LEU A 126 7.06 -0.07 -12.27
N GLY A 127 7.47 1.20 -12.41
CA GLY A 127 6.58 2.29 -12.81
C GLY A 127 6.14 2.15 -14.25
N VAL A 128 5.05 2.85 -14.62
CA VAL A 128 4.53 2.83 -16.00
C VAL A 128 5.50 3.52 -16.95
N ASP A 129 5.80 2.84 -18.06
CA ASP A 129 6.57 3.38 -19.20
C ASP A 129 6.19 2.62 -20.47
N THR A 130 6.97 2.81 -21.57
CA THR A 130 6.79 2.01 -22.78
C THR A 130 7.12 0.54 -22.52
N PRO A 131 6.57 -0.41 -23.30
CA PRO A 131 6.88 -1.84 -23.16
C PRO A 131 8.40 -2.10 -23.16
N GLU A 132 9.16 -1.42 -24.03
CA GLU A 132 10.61 -1.58 -24.16
C GLU A 132 11.36 -1.08 -22.91
N ALA A 133 10.97 0.08 -22.37
CA ALA A 133 11.57 0.64 -21.16
C ALA A 133 11.26 -0.24 -19.94
N MET A 134 10.01 -0.75 -19.82
CA MET A 134 9.63 -1.66 -18.76
C MET A 134 10.32 -3.03 -18.87
N ALA A 135 10.52 -3.54 -20.10
CA ALA A 135 11.31 -4.74 -20.34
C ALA A 135 12.77 -4.57 -19.90
N ALA A 136 13.40 -3.44 -20.22
CA ALA A 136 14.76 -3.13 -19.79
C ALA A 136 14.84 -3.03 -18.23
N ALA A 137 13.87 -2.40 -17.60
CA ALA A 137 13.78 -2.32 -16.15
C ALA A 137 13.58 -3.71 -15.52
N ALA A 138 12.76 -4.57 -16.13
CA ALA A 138 12.55 -5.94 -15.68
C ALA A 138 13.83 -6.78 -15.80
N ALA A 139 14.54 -6.69 -16.92
CA ALA A 139 15.82 -7.37 -17.12
C ALA A 139 16.86 -6.96 -16.07
N ALA A 140 16.95 -5.67 -15.74
CA ALA A 140 17.83 -5.15 -14.69
C ALA A 140 17.46 -5.65 -13.28
N ASN A 141 16.23 -6.11 -13.09
CA ASN A 141 15.69 -6.61 -11.83
C ASN A 141 15.27 -8.09 -11.89
N ALA A 142 15.73 -8.86 -12.87
CA ALA A 142 15.31 -10.25 -13.12
C ALA A 142 15.63 -11.22 -11.98
N THR A 143 16.51 -10.85 -11.05
CA THR A 143 16.81 -11.62 -9.82
C THR A 143 15.80 -11.38 -8.69
N ARG A 144 14.89 -10.40 -8.85
CA ARG A 144 13.83 -10.16 -7.87
C ARG A 144 12.76 -11.23 -8.00
N PRO A 145 12.32 -11.85 -6.90
CA PRO A 145 11.36 -12.95 -6.96
C PRO A 145 9.96 -12.53 -7.40
N ILE A 146 9.56 -11.28 -7.15
CA ILE A 146 8.25 -10.75 -7.50
C ILE A 146 8.40 -9.33 -8.06
N LEU A 147 7.83 -9.09 -9.25
CA LEU A 147 7.72 -7.77 -9.86
C LEU A 147 6.27 -7.29 -9.80
N LYS A 148 6.05 -6.10 -9.25
CA LYS A 148 4.75 -5.40 -9.26
C LYS A 148 4.75 -4.38 -10.40
N LEU A 149 3.81 -4.52 -11.32
CA LEU A 149 3.77 -3.78 -12.58
C LEU A 149 2.65 -2.76 -12.53
N LYS A 150 2.97 -1.47 -12.65
CA LYS A 150 1.97 -0.41 -12.72
C LYS A 150 1.37 -0.34 -14.12
N MET A 151 0.04 -0.24 -14.21
CA MET A 151 -0.76 -0.23 -15.44
C MET A 151 -1.64 1.01 -15.51
N THR A 152 -2.20 1.31 -16.69
CA THR A 152 -2.98 2.54 -16.89
C THR A 152 -4.30 2.36 -17.64
N GLY A 153 -4.51 1.22 -18.33
CA GLY A 153 -5.67 1.03 -19.19
C GLY A 153 -5.58 1.79 -20.53
N ASP A 154 -4.37 2.20 -20.95
CA ASP A 154 -4.14 2.96 -22.19
C ASP A 154 -4.07 2.11 -23.46
N GLY A 155 -4.39 0.81 -23.35
CA GLY A 155 -4.36 -0.17 -24.44
C GLY A 155 -3.02 -0.88 -24.63
N ALA A 156 -1.92 -0.44 -23.97
CA ALA A 156 -0.60 -1.07 -24.07
C ALA A 156 -0.27 -1.99 -22.90
N ASP A 157 -1.19 -2.19 -21.94
CA ASP A 157 -0.89 -2.94 -20.71
C ASP A 157 -0.48 -4.39 -20.97
N ILE A 158 -1.09 -5.09 -21.93
CA ILE A 158 -0.71 -6.46 -22.30
C ILE A 158 0.69 -6.50 -22.91
N ASP A 159 1.02 -5.53 -23.78
CA ASP A 159 2.34 -5.48 -24.43
C ASP A 159 3.44 -5.22 -23.38
N ARG A 160 3.15 -4.39 -22.39
CA ARG A 160 4.03 -4.17 -21.22
C ARG A 160 4.29 -5.47 -20.47
N VAL A 161 3.21 -6.19 -20.09
CA VAL A 161 3.34 -7.44 -19.32
C VAL A 161 4.06 -8.52 -20.14
N ALA A 162 3.74 -8.68 -21.43
CA ALA A 162 4.41 -9.64 -22.30
C ALA A 162 5.92 -9.36 -22.44
N ALA A 163 6.30 -8.08 -22.62
CA ALA A 163 7.70 -7.67 -22.74
C ALA A 163 8.46 -7.88 -21.40
N ILE A 164 7.83 -7.64 -20.25
CA ILE A 164 8.39 -7.89 -18.93
C ILE A 164 8.55 -9.40 -18.69
N HIS A 165 7.51 -10.18 -18.97
CA HIS A 165 7.56 -11.65 -18.82
C HIS A 165 8.71 -12.27 -19.64
N ALA A 166 8.88 -11.82 -20.88
CA ALA A 166 9.98 -12.28 -21.73
C ALA A 166 11.35 -11.89 -21.18
N SER A 167 11.47 -10.74 -20.50
CA SER A 167 12.73 -10.19 -19.98
C SER A 167 13.10 -10.68 -18.58
N ALA A 168 12.12 -11.14 -17.79
CA ALA A 168 12.30 -11.68 -16.44
C ALA A 168 11.43 -12.94 -16.22
N PRO A 169 11.65 -14.04 -16.97
CA PRO A 169 10.73 -15.18 -16.99
C PRO A 169 10.66 -15.98 -15.68
N ALA A 170 11.62 -15.79 -14.77
CA ALA A 170 11.63 -16.42 -13.46
C ALA A 170 10.90 -15.62 -12.38
N ALA A 171 10.57 -14.35 -12.65
CA ALA A 171 9.88 -13.50 -11.71
C ALA A 171 8.37 -13.80 -11.70
N ARG A 172 7.78 -13.87 -10.51
CA ARG A 172 6.32 -13.84 -10.35
C ARG A 172 5.80 -12.44 -10.66
N LEU A 173 4.68 -12.34 -11.34
CA LEU A 173 4.14 -11.04 -11.78
C LEU A 173 2.86 -10.69 -11.02
N VAL A 174 2.81 -9.46 -10.53
CA VAL A 174 1.62 -8.84 -9.94
C VAL A 174 1.35 -7.54 -10.69
N VAL A 175 0.11 -7.33 -11.11
CA VAL A 175 -0.33 -6.12 -11.82
C VAL A 175 -1.09 -5.21 -10.85
N ASP A 176 -0.83 -3.92 -10.91
CA ASP A 176 -1.57 -2.90 -10.16
C ASP A 176 -2.06 -1.83 -11.14
N ALA A 177 -3.37 -1.80 -11.34
CA ALA A 177 -4.02 -0.85 -12.23
C ALA A 177 -4.27 0.52 -11.58
N ASN A 178 -4.17 0.63 -10.26
CA ASN A 178 -4.42 1.84 -9.49
C ASN A 178 -5.70 2.58 -9.92
N GLU A 179 -6.82 1.84 -9.96
CA GLU A 179 -8.13 2.38 -10.39
C GLU A 179 -8.19 2.81 -11.88
N GLY A 180 -7.21 2.40 -12.69
CA GLY A 180 -7.06 2.88 -14.07
C GLY A 180 -7.95 2.17 -15.11
N TRP A 181 -8.64 1.09 -14.75
CA TRP A 181 -9.50 0.32 -15.67
C TRP A 181 -10.99 0.54 -15.38
N ASP A 182 -11.79 0.26 -16.39
CA ASP A 182 -13.23 0.00 -16.25
C ASP A 182 -13.52 -1.51 -16.34
N LEU A 183 -14.79 -1.89 -16.15
CA LEU A 183 -15.18 -3.31 -16.22
C LEU A 183 -14.88 -3.94 -17.59
N ALA A 184 -15.08 -3.21 -18.68
CA ALA A 184 -14.85 -3.73 -20.04
C ALA A 184 -13.35 -4.01 -20.24
N THR A 185 -12.49 -3.11 -19.83
CA THR A 185 -11.03 -3.26 -19.83
C THR A 185 -10.60 -4.44 -18.96
N TYR A 186 -11.16 -4.57 -17.74
CA TYR A 186 -10.87 -5.71 -16.88
C TYR A 186 -11.24 -7.04 -17.53
N LEU A 187 -12.43 -7.15 -18.12
CA LEU A 187 -12.92 -8.37 -18.76
C LEU A 187 -12.09 -8.77 -19.98
N ASP A 188 -11.54 -7.81 -20.72
CA ASP A 188 -10.62 -8.05 -21.83
C ASP A 188 -9.22 -8.48 -21.34
N LEU A 189 -8.66 -7.75 -20.37
CA LEU A 189 -7.28 -7.93 -19.95
C LEU A 189 -7.07 -9.14 -19.03
N ALA A 190 -7.98 -9.41 -18.08
CA ALA A 190 -7.75 -10.41 -17.05
C ALA A 190 -7.49 -11.84 -17.59
N PRO A 191 -8.20 -12.37 -18.61
CA PRO A 191 -7.87 -13.67 -19.20
C PRO A 191 -6.47 -13.69 -19.84
N ARG A 192 -6.10 -12.62 -20.55
CA ARG A 192 -4.81 -12.49 -21.24
C ARG A 192 -3.65 -12.38 -20.23
N LEU A 193 -3.88 -11.69 -19.12
CA LEU A 193 -2.91 -11.60 -18.01
C LEU A 193 -2.71 -12.96 -17.34
N ALA A 194 -3.78 -13.74 -17.18
CA ALA A 194 -3.68 -15.12 -16.68
C ALA A 194 -2.80 -16.00 -17.60
N GLU A 195 -2.96 -15.88 -18.93
CA GLU A 195 -2.12 -16.60 -19.91
C GLU A 195 -0.65 -16.19 -19.82
N LEU A 196 -0.35 -14.94 -19.43
CA LEU A 196 1.01 -14.44 -19.17
C LEU A 196 1.54 -14.78 -17.77
N GLY A 197 0.79 -15.57 -16.98
CA GLY A 197 1.22 -16.00 -15.66
C GLY A 197 1.13 -14.94 -14.57
N VAL A 198 0.32 -13.88 -14.74
CA VAL A 198 0.05 -12.90 -13.68
C VAL A 198 -0.73 -13.58 -12.57
N GLU A 199 -0.26 -13.46 -11.34
CA GLU A 199 -0.83 -14.11 -10.16
C GLU A 199 -1.89 -13.26 -9.44
N MET A 200 -1.79 -11.91 -9.55
CA MET A 200 -2.69 -11.00 -8.84
C MET A 200 -2.89 -9.71 -9.65
N ILE A 201 -4.12 -9.21 -9.67
CA ILE A 201 -4.49 -7.88 -10.16
C ILE A 201 -4.96 -7.06 -8.97
N GLU A 202 -4.24 -5.96 -8.67
CA GLU A 202 -4.57 -5.03 -7.60
C GLU A 202 -5.37 -3.86 -8.15
N GLN A 203 -6.44 -3.52 -7.47
CA GLN A 203 -7.37 -2.41 -7.69
C GLN A 203 -7.62 -2.06 -9.16
N PRO A 204 -8.28 -2.95 -9.92
CA PRO A 204 -8.55 -2.69 -11.35
C PRO A 204 -9.49 -1.49 -11.56
N LEU A 205 -10.61 -1.43 -10.84
CA LEU A 205 -11.65 -0.42 -10.98
C LEU A 205 -11.55 0.64 -9.88
N PRO A 206 -12.09 1.86 -10.11
CA PRO A 206 -12.17 2.90 -9.10
C PRO A 206 -12.87 2.44 -7.82
N ALA A 207 -12.34 2.83 -6.67
CA ALA A 207 -12.97 2.58 -5.37
C ALA A 207 -14.39 3.13 -5.34
N GLY A 208 -15.35 2.31 -4.89
CA GLY A 208 -16.77 2.62 -4.91
C GLY A 208 -17.46 2.36 -6.25
N ALA A 209 -16.74 1.94 -7.29
CA ALA A 209 -17.28 1.49 -8.57
C ALA A 209 -16.91 0.02 -8.90
N ASP A 210 -16.44 -0.73 -7.93
CA ASP A 210 -15.96 -2.11 -8.06
C ASP A 210 -17.04 -3.19 -7.82
N ASP A 211 -18.28 -2.81 -7.53
CA ASP A 211 -19.43 -3.73 -7.36
C ASP A 211 -19.60 -4.72 -8.54
N PRO A 212 -19.42 -4.33 -9.82
CA PRO A 212 -19.54 -5.24 -10.93
C PRO A 212 -18.55 -6.41 -10.93
N LEU A 213 -17.44 -6.29 -10.19
CA LEU A 213 -16.46 -7.36 -10.05
C LEU A 213 -17.01 -8.56 -9.25
N ALA A 214 -18.07 -8.38 -8.45
CA ALA A 214 -18.68 -9.48 -7.71
C ALA A 214 -19.20 -10.60 -8.64
N GLY A 215 -19.79 -10.25 -9.78
CA GLY A 215 -20.30 -11.19 -10.76
C GLY A 215 -19.33 -11.48 -11.94
N ALA A 216 -18.17 -10.87 -11.98
CA ALA A 216 -17.23 -11.01 -13.09
C ALA A 216 -16.35 -12.27 -12.95
N PRO A 217 -15.96 -12.91 -14.08
CA PRO A 217 -14.95 -13.97 -14.08
C PRO A 217 -13.64 -13.48 -13.44
N ARG A 218 -13.00 -14.33 -12.63
CA ARG A 218 -11.73 -14.02 -11.94
C ARG A 218 -10.64 -15.01 -12.32
N PRO A 219 -10.11 -14.95 -13.55
CA PRO A 219 -9.04 -15.85 -13.99
C PRO A 219 -7.72 -15.59 -13.25
N VAL A 220 -7.59 -14.40 -12.64
CA VAL A 220 -6.48 -13.97 -11.79
C VAL A 220 -7.05 -13.50 -10.43
N THR A 221 -6.33 -13.75 -9.35
CA THR A 221 -6.73 -13.27 -8.00
C THR A 221 -6.85 -11.75 -7.99
N LEU A 222 -7.91 -11.22 -7.39
CA LEU A 222 -8.09 -9.78 -7.20
C LEU A 222 -7.64 -9.36 -5.80
N CYS A 223 -7.03 -8.18 -5.73
CA CYS A 223 -6.65 -7.52 -4.49
C CYS A 223 -7.26 -6.12 -4.43
N ALA A 224 -7.96 -5.80 -3.35
CA ALA A 224 -8.42 -4.44 -3.08
C ALA A 224 -7.30 -3.65 -2.39
N ASP A 225 -7.04 -2.42 -2.87
CA ASP A 225 -6.20 -1.42 -2.23
C ASP A 225 -7.03 -0.18 -1.89
N GLU A 226 -7.34 0.68 -2.84
CA GLU A 226 -8.12 1.89 -2.61
C GLU A 226 -9.54 1.61 -2.10
N SER A 227 -10.12 0.46 -2.44
CA SER A 227 -11.43 0.01 -1.91
C SER A 227 -11.34 -0.53 -0.48
N CYS A 228 -10.16 -0.94 -0.01
CA CYS A 228 -9.91 -1.43 1.35
C CYS A 228 -9.25 -0.35 2.21
N HIS A 229 -9.87 0.84 2.29
CA HIS A 229 -9.27 2.00 2.95
C HIS A 229 -9.19 1.88 4.47
N ASP A 230 -10.15 1.19 5.10
CA ASP A 230 -10.18 0.96 6.55
C ASP A 230 -10.90 -0.35 6.90
N ARG A 231 -11.02 -0.63 8.21
CA ARG A 231 -11.72 -1.82 8.70
C ARG A 231 -13.21 -1.85 8.34
N ALA A 232 -13.83 -0.70 8.17
CA ALA A 232 -15.26 -0.62 7.87
C ALA A 232 -15.57 -1.08 6.43
N SER A 233 -14.60 -1.00 5.52
CA SER A 233 -14.72 -1.49 4.15
C SER A 233 -14.67 -3.02 4.03
N LEU A 234 -14.03 -3.73 4.97
CA LEU A 234 -13.81 -5.18 4.89
C LEU A 234 -15.09 -6.03 4.73
N PRO A 235 -16.19 -5.81 5.49
CA PRO A 235 -17.40 -6.62 5.33
C PRO A 235 -18.00 -6.54 3.92
N GLY A 236 -18.02 -5.34 3.31
CA GLY A 236 -18.51 -5.15 1.95
C GLY A 236 -17.64 -5.83 0.89
N LEU A 237 -16.33 -5.79 1.06
CA LEU A 237 -15.40 -6.48 0.16
C LEU A 237 -15.51 -8.01 0.29
N ALA A 238 -15.57 -8.55 1.51
CA ALA A 238 -15.73 -9.98 1.74
C ALA A 238 -17.07 -10.53 1.19
N ALA A 239 -18.15 -9.75 1.24
CA ALA A 239 -19.42 -10.14 0.66
C ALA A 239 -19.34 -10.28 -0.86
N LYS A 240 -18.58 -9.38 -1.54
CA LYS A 240 -18.35 -9.46 -3.00
C LYS A 240 -17.51 -10.68 -3.40
N ASP A 241 -16.63 -11.16 -2.53
CA ASP A 241 -15.84 -12.37 -2.77
C ASP A 241 -16.68 -13.66 -2.67
N SER A 242 -17.71 -13.68 -1.80
CA SER A 242 -18.50 -14.88 -1.55
C SER A 242 -19.49 -15.24 -2.66
N GLU A 243 -19.85 -14.32 -3.54
CA GLU A 243 -20.85 -14.53 -4.59
C GLU A 243 -20.32 -15.23 -5.84
N THR A 244 -19.00 -15.29 -6.08
CA THR A 244 -18.41 -15.80 -7.32
C THR A 244 -17.33 -16.85 -7.16
N ALA A 245 -16.88 -17.16 -5.95
CA ALA A 245 -15.90 -18.22 -5.74
C ALA A 245 -16.57 -19.58 -5.93
N PRO A 246 -16.11 -20.44 -6.88
CA PRO A 246 -16.22 -21.87 -6.65
C PRO A 246 -15.51 -22.10 -5.30
N LYS A 247 -16.13 -22.88 -4.41
CA LYS A 247 -15.62 -23.16 -3.04
C LYS A 247 -14.24 -23.83 -3.04
N SER A 248 -13.23 -23.18 -3.55
CA SER A 248 -11.83 -23.54 -3.46
C SER A 248 -11.11 -22.44 -2.67
N SER A 249 -11.22 -22.58 -1.35
CA SER A 249 -10.26 -22.20 -0.31
C SER A 249 -9.19 -21.16 -0.71
N ILE A 250 -9.50 -19.87 -0.55
CA ILE A 250 -8.46 -18.93 -0.17
C ILE A 250 -8.26 -19.17 1.33
N GLN A 251 -7.35 -20.05 1.69
CA GLN A 251 -6.84 -20.09 3.06
C GLN A 251 -5.85 -18.94 3.22
N PRO A 252 -5.99 -18.09 4.25
CA PRO A 252 -4.98 -17.07 4.57
C PRO A 252 -3.59 -17.65 4.85
N SER A 253 -3.50 -18.96 5.03
CA SER A 253 -2.28 -19.71 5.32
C SER A 253 -1.38 -19.99 4.13
N SER A 254 -1.79 -19.74 2.88
CA SER A 254 -0.95 -20.03 1.71
C SER A 254 -0.02 -18.88 1.30
N LEU A 255 -0.19 -17.69 1.87
CA LEU A 255 0.77 -16.58 1.72
C LEU A 255 1.83 -16.58 2.82
N LEU A 256 1.66 -17.39 3.86
CA LEU A 256 2.61 -17.63 4.92
C LEU A 256 3.09 -19.08 4.77
N GLY A 257 3.99 -19.31 3.82
CA GLY A 257 4.69 -20.59 3.72
C GLY A 257 5.55 -20.84 4.97
N PRO A 258 5.90 -22.11 5.25
CA PRO A 258 6.63 -22.48 6.46
C PRO A 258 7.98 -21.81 6.57
#